data_b25cfc170839490601dd8e4c84358fef
#
_entry.id   b25cfc170839490601dd8e4c84358fef
#
_cell.length_a   1.000
_cell.length_b   1.000
_cell.length_c   1.000
_cell.angle_alpha   90.00
_cell.angle_beta   90.00
_cell.angle_gamma   90.00
#
_symmetry.space_group_name_H-M   'P 1'
#
loop_
_entity.id
_entity.type
_entity.pdbx_description
1 polymer ?
#
loop_
_entity_poly.entity_id
_entity_poly.type
_entity_poly.pdbx_seq_one_letter_code
_entity_poly.pdbx_strand_id
1 'polypeptide(L)'
;MKGKTAIGAALDAAGAKAQYDGHVKRILGNRQVLARILKGASEEFREYSPEEIVGWIEPDIEIEGTALRPGETGKEKLLITGDSTESRIPGEGTITYDIRFRVYVPGQGRRETVKLLMNVEAQKKFYLKYRIVTRGIFYGARMLSEQLDREFTDSEYGKLKKVYSIWICMNAPLHIGNALTEYWIGKRDIIGTMPEKKKNYDKLSVIIICLNEKSKEKGGELHGFLNTLLSPKMNAARKKEVLLRDYGVEMEQEIGEELKQMCNLSEAIEENAMRKGVRKGVRKGISLTKSIMRLAGEGKTEEEISAICGVSAKMVREIMEA
;
A
#
# COMPACT_ATOMS: atom_id res chain seq x y z
N MET A 1 -20.87 17.30 28.53
CA MET A 1 -20.29 16.93 27.24
C MET A 1 -21.22 15.96 26.55
N LYS A 2 -21.85 16.34 25.42
CA LYS A 2 -22.69 15.42 24.63
C LYS A 2 -21.80 14.32 24.04
N GLY A 3 -22.03 13.05 24.44
CA GLY A 3 -21.30 11.92 23.90
C GLY A 3 -21.50 11.83 22.37
N LYS A 4 -20.39 11.69 21.61
CA LYS A 4 -20.47 11.48 20.16
C LYS A 4 -21.32 10.24 19.86
N THR A 5 -22.27 10.37 18.95
CA THR A 5 -23.09 9.24 18.48
C THR A 5 -22.22 8.16 17.84
N ALA A 6 -22.67 6.91 17.80
CA ALA A 6 -21.92 5.81 17.14
C ALA A 6 -21.63 6.10 15.65
N ILE A 7 -22.54 6.82 15.00
CA ILE A 7 -22.39 7.29 13.61
C ILE A 7 -21.29 8.36 13.53
N GLY A 8 -21.30 9.37 14.42
CA GLY A 8 -20.25 10.39 14.47
C GLY A 8 -18.86 9.80 14.71
N ALA A 9 -18.73 8.85 15.64
CA ALA A 9 -17.47 8.14 15.88
C ALA A 9 -17.02 7.24 14.70
N ALA A 10 -17.96 6.74 13.90
CA ALA A 10 -17.65 5.98 12.68
C ALA A 10 -17.18 6.88 11.55
N LEU A 11 -17.80 8.05 11.38
CA LEU A 11 -17.40 9.07 10.40
C LEU A 11 -16.01 9.63 10.71
N ASP A 12 -15.73 9.97 11.97
CA ASP A 12 -14.40 10.43 12.41
C ASP A 12 -13.31 9.37 12.13
N ALA A 13 -13.60 8.09 12.41
CA ALA A 13 -12.65 7.02 12.15
C ALA A 13 -12.43 6.75 10.65
N ALA A 14 -13.44 6.95 9.81
CA ALA A 14 -13.31 6.85 8.36
C ALA A 14 -12.50 8.03 7.81
N GLY A 15 -12.75 9.26 8.31
CA GLY A 15 -11.99 10.45 7.97
C GLY A 15 -10.51 10.33 8.33
N ALA A 16 -10.19 9.92 9.56
CA ALA A 16 -8.80 9.71 9.99
C ALA A 16 -8.07 8.64 9.15
N LYS A 17 -8.79 7.59 8.72
CA LYS A 17 -8.22 6.56 7.87
C LYS A 17 -7.93 7.08 6.46
N ALA A 18 -8.85 7.85 5.86
CA ALA A 18 -8.64 8.45 4.54
C ALA A 18 -7.47 9.45 4.57
N GLN A 19 -7.35 10.25 5.64
CA GLN A 19 -6.21 11.15 5.84
C GLN A 19 -4.89 10.37 5.97
N TYR A 20 -4.86 9.28 6.77
CA TYR A 20 -3.69 8.41 6.87
C TYR A 20 -3.26 7.87 5.50
N ASP A 21 -4.20 7.34 4.74
CA ASP A 21 -3.93 6.80 3.40
C ASP A 21 -3.38 7.91 2.46
N GLY A 22 -3.89 9.16 2.55
CA GLY A 22 -3.37 10.31 1.83
C GLY A 22 -1.92 10.67 2.19
N HIS A 23 -1.56 10.66 3.49
CA HIS A 23 -0.17 10.90 3.92
C HIS A 23 0.76 9.79 3.45
N VAL A 24 0.34 8.53 3.52
CA VAL A 24 1.12 7.39 2.99
C VAL A 24 1.40 7.56 1.50
N LYS A 25 0.41 7.94 0.70
CA LYS A 25 0.58 8.17 -0.75
C LYS A 25 1.58 9.29 -1.02
N ARG A 26 1.50 10.43 -0.31
CA ARG A 26 2.46 11.54 -0.47
C ARG A 26 3.88 11.14 -0.09
N ILE A 27 4.07 10.40 1.01
CA ILE A 27 5.37 9.89 1.42
C ILE A 27 5.93 8.92 0.37
N LEU A 28 5.13 7.97 -0.10
CA LEU A 28 5.55 7.01 -1.13
C LEU A 28 5.80 7.68 -2.48
N GLY A 29 5.10 8.78 -2.82
CA GLY A 29 5.31 9.58 -4.02
C GLY A 29 6.57 10.44 -3.98
N ASN A 30 7.29 10.52 -2.86
CA ASN A 30 8.56 11.23 -2.82
C ASN A 30 9.61 10.52 -3.70
N ARG A 31 10.36 11.29 -4.51
CA ARG A 31 11.33 10.76 -5.49
C ARG A 31 12.42 9.91 -4.85
N GLN A 32 12.89 10.25 -3.64
CA GLN A 32 13.89 9.45 -2.93
C GLN A 32 13.33 8.10 -2.48
N VAL A 33 12.04 8.07 -2.08
CA VAL A 33 11.34 6.83 -1.73
C VAL A 33 11.10 5.98 -2.96
N LEU A 34 10.60 6.59 -4.04
CA LEU A 34 10.39 5.91 -5.33
C LEU A 34 11.67 5.33 -5.90
N ALA A 35 12.79 6.06 -5.83
CA ALA A 35 14.09 5.57 -6.29
C ALA A 35 14.52 4.29 -5.57
N ARG A 36 14.30 4.20 -4.26
CA ARG A 36 14.61 2.98 -3.48
C ARG A 36 13.67 1.82 -3.82
N ILE A 37 12.40 2.12 -4.05
CA ILE A 37 11.43 1.12 -4.54
C ILE A 37 11.90 0.58 -5.89
N LEU A 38 12.27 1.45 -6.83
CA LEU A 38 12.74 1.06 -8.15
C LEU A 38 14.02 0.22 -8.09
N LYS A 39 15.02 0.65 -7.32
CA LYS A 39 16.27 -0.11 -7.11
C LYS A 39 16.01 -1.52 -6.59
N GLY A 40 15.13 -1.66 -5.61
CA GLY A 40 14.88 -2.95 -4.98
C GLY A 40 13.89 -3.85 -5.72
N ALA A 41 13.05 -3.29 -6.59
CA ALA A 41 11.91 -3.98 -7.17
C ALA A 41 11.98 -4.16 -8.70
N SER A 42 12.81 -3.41 -9.42
CA SER A 42 12.90 -3.52 -10.89
C SER A 42 14.28 -3.90 -11.38
N GLU A 43 14.31 -4.68 -12.45
CA GLU A 43 15.55 -5.20 -13.05
C GLU A 43 16.42 -4.06 -13.59
N GLU A 44 15.80 -3.05 -14.21
CA GLU A 44 16.47 -1.97 -14.91
C GLU A 44 17.27 -1.05 -13.98
N PHE A 45 16.91 -0.98 -12.69
CA PHE A 45 17.53 -0.06 -11.72
C PHE A 45 18.39 -0.74 -10.66
N ARG A 46 18.51 -2.05 -10.69
CA ARG A 46 19.19 -2.83 -9.63
C ARG A 46 20.64 -2.40 -9.41
N GLU A 47 21.35 -2.08 -10.48
CA GLU A 47 22.80 -1.76 -10.44
C GLU A 47 23.09 -0.28 -10.15
N TYR A 48 22.08 0.57 -10.05
CA TYR A 48 22.24 2.00 -9.84
C TYR A 48 21.99 2.41 -8.38
N SER A 49 22.59 3.52 -7.96
CA SER A 49 22.31 4.10 -6.64
C SER A 49 20.95 4.80 -6.62
N PRO A 50 20.30 4.93 -5.46
CA PRO A 50 19.05 5.69 -5.36
C PRO A 50 19.20 7.14 -5.82
N GLU A 51 20.36 7.76 -5.59
CA GLU A 51 20.68 9.14 -5.96
C GLU A 51 20.70 9.33 -7.48
N GLU A 52 21.27 8.36 -8.21
CA GLU A 52 21.22 8.35 -9.68
C GLU A 52 19.80 8.19 -10.20
N ILE A 53 19.04 7.24 -9.62
CA ILE A 53 17.65 6.95 -10.03
C ILE A 53 16.74 8.16 -9.80
N VAL A 54 16.92 8.93 -8.72
CA VAL A 54 16.18 10.18 -8.45
C VAL A 54 16.28 11.13 -9.65
N GLY A 55 17.47 11.23 -10.27
CA GLY A 55 17.69 12.08 -11.43
C GLY A 55 16.91 11.65 -12.69
N TRP A 56 16.48 10.40 -12.75
CA TRP A 56 15.77 9.85 -13.93
C TRP A 56 14.25 9.79 -13.75
N ILE A 57 13.73 9.98 -12.52
CA ILE A 57 12.28 10.11 -12.27
C ILE A 57 11.83 11.47 -12.78
N GLU A 58 10.81 11.51 -13.64
CA GLU A 58 10.21 12.77 -14.09
C GLU A 58 9.69 13.57 -12.88
N PRO A 59 9.80 14.92 -12.91
CA PRO A 59 9.35 15.74 -11.78
C PRO A 59 7.85 15.67 -11.54
N ASP A 60 7.07 15.38 -12.59
CA ASP A 60 5.61 15.35 -12.55
C ASP A 60 5.11 14.00 -12.03
N ILE A 61 5.11 13.83 -10.70
CA ILE A 61 4.54 12.67 -10.02
C ILE A 61 3.11 13.00 -9.64
N GLU A 62 2.15 12.23 -10.15
CA GLU A 62 0.74 12.38 -9.78
C GLU A 62 0.35 11.45 -8.63
N ILE A 63 -0.32 12.02 -7.62
CA ILE A 63 -0.78 11.33 -6.42
C ILE A 63 -2.28 11.56 -6.27
N GLU A 64 -3.04 10.46 -6.13
CA GLU A 64 -4.50 10.54 -5.94
C GLU A 64 -4.86 11.30 -4.65
N GLY A 65 -5.89 12.14 -4.75
CA GLY A 65 -6.47 12.83 -3.60
C GLY A 65 -5.58 13.92 -2.98
N THR A 66 -4.53 14.34 -3.67
CA THR A 66 -3.71 15.47 -3.25
C THR A 66 -4.50 16.76 -3.47
N ALA A 67 -5.08 17.30 -2.38
CA ALA A 67 -5.67 18.64 -2.41
C ALA A 67 -4.55 19.68 -2.60
N LEU A 68 -4.80 20.69 -3.44
CA LEU A 68 -3.94 21.86 -3.53
C LEU A 68 -3.84 22.51 -2.14
N ARG A 69 -2.62 22.79 -1.68
CA ARG A 69 -2.43 23.54 -0.44
C ARG A 69 -2.93 24.97 -0.62
N PRO A 70 -3.53 25.59 0.42
CA PRO A 70 -3.86 27.00 0.39
C PRO A 70 -2.58 27.82 0.11
N GLY A 71 -2.55 28.53 -1.03
CA GLY A 71 -1.39 29.34 -1.47
C GLY A 71 -0.69 28.81 -2.73
N GLU A 72 -0.87 27.56 -3.14
CA GLU A 72 -0.46 27.09 -4.47
C GLU A 72 -1.45 27.64 -5.50
N THR A 73 -1.03 28.69 -6.18
CA THR A 73 -1.81 29.30 -7.26
C THR A 73 -1.85 28.34 -8.43
N GLY A 74 -3.04 27.93 -8.85
CA GLY A 74 -3.29 26.98 -9.94
C GLY A 74 -2.77 27.40 -11.33
N LYS A 75 -1.84 28.35 -11.39
CA LYS A 75 -1.16 28.77 -12.65
C LYS A 75 -0.11 27.77 -13.13
N GLU A 76 0.48 26.98 -12.24
CA GLU A 76 1.44 25.94 -12.65
C GLU A 76 0.76 24.65 -13.13
N LYS A 77 -0.52 24.44 -12.79
CA LYS A 77 -1.31 23.27 -13.24
C LYS A 77 -1.68 23.27 -14.73
N LEU A 78 -1.54 24.37 -15.45
CA LEU A 78 -1.90 24.47 -16.89
C LEU A 78 -0.83 23.92 -17.82
N LEU A 79 0.31 23.47 -17.31
CA LEU A 79 1.44 22.94 -18.09
C LEU A 79 1.91 21.56 -17.65
N ILE A 80 1.19 20.88 -16.75
CA ILE A 80 1.55 19.53 -16.29
C ILE A 80 1.02 18.53 -17.32
N THR A 81 1.90 18.08 -18.19
CA THR A 81 1.71 16.92 -19.08
C THR A 81 2.01 15.61 -18.34
N GLY A 82 1.65 15.53 -17.05
CA GLY A 82 1.73 14.30 -16.25
C GLY A 82 0.70 13.27 -16.70
N ASP A 83 0.93 12.00 -16.42
CA ASP A 83 -0.08 10.97 -16.60
C ASP A 83 -1.11 11.09 -15.49
N SER A 84 -2.36 11.39 -15.82
CA SER A 84 -3.45 11.47 -14.85
C SER A 84 -3.53 10.20 -14.00
N THR A 85 -3.75 10.33 -12.69
CA THR A 85 -4.07 9.18 -11.82
C THR A 85 -5.38 8.50 -12.21
N GLU A 86 -6.24 9.17 -13.00
CA GLU A 86 -7.44 8.58 -13.57
C GLU A 86 -7.20 8.08 -15.00
N SER A 87 -7.41 6.78 -15.21
CA SER A 87 -7.48 6.17 -16.52
C SER A 87 -8.92 5.97 -16.93
N ARG A 88 -9.37 6.70 -17.94
CA ARG A 88 -10.71 6.57 -18.50
C ARG A 88 -10.63 6.17 -19.97
N ILE A 89 -11.11 4.97 -20.25
CA ILE A 89 -11.28 4.48 -21.63
C ILE A 89 -12.79 4.41 -21.93
N PRO A 90 -13.28 5.03 -23.01
CA PRO A 90 -14.68 4.97 -23.38
C PRO A 90 -15.18 3.52 -23.45
N GLY A 91 -16.28 3.22 -22.75
CA GLY A 91 -16.86 1.87 -22.68
C GLY A 91 -16.25 0.92 -21.65
N GLU A 92 -15.08 1.26 -21.05
CA GLU A 92 -14.38 0.38 -20.08
C GLU A 92 -14.36 0.91 -18.64
N GLY A 93 -14.92 2.09 -18.40
CA GLY A 93 -14.97 2.73 -17.09
C GLY A 93 -13.67 3.43 -16.67
N THR A 94 -13.62 3.89 -15.43
CA THR A 94 -12.49 4.63 -14.86
C THR A 94 -11.75 3.77 -13.86
N ILE A 95 -10.42 3.77 -13.94
CA ILE A 95 -9.52 3.24 -12.91
C ILE A 95 -8.77 4.42 -12.30
N THR A 96 -8.59 4.39 -10.98
CA THR A 96 -7.79 5.36 -10.25
C THR A 96 -6.55 4.67 -9.71
N TYR A 97 -5.39 5.26 -9.96
CA TYR A 97 -4.08 4.84 -9.45
C TYR A 97 -3.70 5.68 -8.23
N ASP A 98 -3.03 5.09 -7.25
CA ASP A 98 -2.58 5.81 -6.06
C ASP A 98 -1.46 6.80 -6.37
N ILE A 99 -0.41 6.34 -7.07
CA ILE A 99 0.75 7.12 -7.47
C ILE A 99 1.14 6.71 -8.88
N ARG A 100 1.26 7.69 -9.77
CA ARG A 100 1.62 7.45 -11.16
C ARG A 100 2.75 8.38 -11.58
N PHE A 101 3.77 7.82 -12.23
CA PHE A 101 4.93 8.58 -12.66
C PHE A 101 5.67 7.89 -13.80
N ARG A 102 6.61 8.59 -14.37
CA ARG A 102 7.48 8.12 -15.45
C ARG A 102 8.93 8.16 -15.00
N VAL A 103 9.71 7.21 -15.49
CA VAL A 103 11.14 7.16 -15.21
C VAL A 103 11.92 6.79 -16.47
N TYR A 104 13.07 7.42 -16.65
CA TYR A 104 13.97 7.11 -17.74
C TYR A 104 14.99 6.06 -17.31
N VAL A 105 15.25 5.07 -18.16
CA VAL A 105 16.34 4.12 -17.97
C VAL A 105 17.50 4.55 -18.84
N PRO A 106 18.72 4.71 -18.30
CA PRO A 106 19.89 5.03 -19.12
C PRO A 106 20.19 3.86 -20.06
N GLY A 107 20.22 4.15 -21.37
CA GLY A 107 20.56 3.16 -22.39
C GLY A 107 22.05 2.79 -22.35
N GLN A 108 22.37 1.53 -22.64
CA GLN A 108 23.74 1.13 -22.94
C GLN A 108 24.16 1.70 -24.29
N GLY A 109 24.82 2.85 -24.28
CA GLY A 109 25.38 3.50 -25.45
C GLY A 109 24.41 4.39 -26.23
N ARG A 110 24.63 5.71 -26.15
CA ARG A 110 23.96 6.82 -26.86
C ARG A 110 22.40 6.89 -26.71
N ARG A 111 21.95 7.73 -25.77
CA ARG A 111 20.69 8.52 -25.78
C ARG A 111 19.35 7.85 -26.08
N GLU A 112 19.20 6.56 -26.04
CA GLU A 112 17.88 5.96 -25.99
C GLU A 112 17.45 5.78 -24.52
N THR A 113 16.87 6.82 -23.95
CA THR A 113 16.18 6.72 -22.68
C THR A 113 14.90 5.90 -22.87
N VAL A 114 14.85 4.72 -22.30
CA VAL A 114 13.60 3.94 -22.26
C VAL A 114 12.72 4.56 -21.18
N LYS A 115 11.55 5.03 -21.56
CA LYS A 115 10.56 5.57 -20.62
C LYS A 115 9.72 4.43 -20.10
N LEU A 116 9.66 4.27 -18.77
CA LEU A 116 8.81 3.31 -18.10
C LEU A 116 7.63 4.04 -17.47
N LEU A 117 6.45 3.43 -17.54
CA LEU A 117 5.26 3.91 -16.85
C LEU A 117 5.11 3.13 -15.56
N MET A 118 5.02 3.84 -14.44
CA MET A 118 4.97 3.26 -13.10
C MET A 118 3.67 3.59 -12.40
N ASN A 119 3.12 2.60 -11.69
CA ASN A 119 2.06 2.78 -10.71
C ASN A 119 2.49 2.13 -9.41
N VAL A 120 2.35 2.85 -8.29
CA VAL A 120 2.60 2.34 -6.95
C VAL A 120 1.32 2.43 -6.14
N GLU A 121 0.88 1.29 -5.61
CA GLU A 121 -0.34 1.15 -4.82
C GLU A 121 0.00 0.75 -3.38
N ALA A 122 -0.58 1.47 -2.41
CA ALA A 122 -0.41 1.18 -0.99
C ALA A 122 -1.60 0.38 -0.46
N GLN A 123 -1.44 -0.93 -0.26
CA GLN A 123 -2.49 -1.84 0.16
C GLN A 123 -2.40 -2.20 1.64
N LYS A 124 -3.31 -1.65 2.47
CA LYS A 124 -3.34 -1.88 3.93
C LYS A 124 -3.90 -3.25 4.33
N LYS A 125 -4.91 -3.76 3.61
CA LYS A 125 -5.50 -5.08 3.86
C LYS A 125 -4.94 -6.08 2.86
N PHE A 126 -4.36 -7.18 3.34
CA PHE A 126 -3.83 -8.23 2.48
C PHE A 126 -4.96 -9.09 1.87
N TYR A 127 -5.89 -9.55 2.70
CA TYR A 127 -7.03 -10.34 2.23
C TYR A 127 -8.19 -9.45 1.80
N LEU A 128 -8.46 -9.45 0.52
CA LEU A 128 -9.55 -8.74 -0.14
C LEU A 128 -10.56 -9.74 -0.70
N LYS A 129 -11.66 -9.23 -1.27
CA LYS A 129 -12.63 -10.05 -2.03
C LYS A 129 -12.06 -10.55 -3.37
N TYR A 130 -10.90 -10.05 -3.77
CA TYR A 130 -10.20 -10.38 -5.02
C TYR A 130 -8.71 -10.62 -4.75
N ARG A 131 -8.01 -11.23 -5.71
CA ARG A 131 -6.56 -11.44 -5.65
C ARG A 131 -5.82 -10.17 -6.07
N ILE A 132 -4.87 -9.71 -5.24
CA ILE A 132 -4.06 -8.50 -5.52
C ILE A 132 -3.32 -8.64 -6.85
N VAL A 133 -2.71 -9.80 -7.10
CA VAL A 133 -2.01 -10.10 -8.36
C VAL A 133 -2.92 -9.88 -9.57
N THR A 134 -4.15 -10.42 -9.55
CA THR A 134 -5.11 -10.26 -10.66
C THR A 134 -5.45 -8.79 -10.89
N ARG A 135 -5.65 -8.02 -9.81
CA ARG A 135 -5.87 -6.58 -9.90
C ARG A 135 -4.65 -5.86 -10.45
N GLY A 136 -3.45 -6.23 -10.01
CA GLY A 136 -2.18 -5.68 -10.50
C GLY A 136 -2.00 -5.91 -12.00
N ILE A 137 -2.30 -7.11 -12.49
CA ILE A 137 -2.29 -7.43 -13.92
C ILE A 137 -3.29 -6.56 -14.67
N PHE A 138 -4.52 -6.42 -14.16
CA PHE A 138 -5.56 -5.60 -14.80
C PHE A 138 -5.15 -4.12 -14.88
N TYR A 139 -4.56 -3.57 -13.81
CA TYR A 139 -4.04 -2.19 -13.78
C TYR A 139 -2.89 -2.00 -14.77
N GLY A 140 -1.96 -2.94 -14.83
CA GLY A 140 -0.87 -2.91 -15.80
C GLY A 140 -1.35 -3.03 -17.24
N ALA A 141 -2.31 -3.92 -17.52
CA ALA A 141 -2.93 -4.06 -18.83
C ALA A 141 -3.64 -2.76 -19.28
N ARG A 142 -4.29 -2.06 -18.33
CA ARG A 142 -4.90 -0.76 -18.58
C ARG A 142 -3.83 0.30 -18.94
N MET A 143 -2.71 0.35 -18.23
CA MET A 143 -1.59 1.23 -18.57
C MET A 143 -0.96 0.92 -19.92
N LEU A 144 -0.97 -0.34 -20.37
CA LEU A 144 -0.56 -0.69 -21.73
C LEU A 144 -1.55 -0.17 -22.77
N SER A 145 -2.84 -0.45 -22.57
CA SER A 145 -3.91 -0.07 -23.50
C SER A 145 -4.04 1.44 -23.69
N GLU A 146 -3.91 2.22 -22.63
CA GLU A 146 -4.07 3.68 -22.70
C GLU A 146 -2.90 4.42 -23.36
N GLN A 147 -1.82 3.72 -23.76
CA GLN A 147 -0.71 4.30 -24.51
C GLN A 147 -1.08 4.60 -25.97
N LEU A 148 -2.11 3.93 -26.52
CA LEU A 148 -2.65 4.25 -27.82
C LEU A 148 -3.16 5.70 -27.82
N ASP A 149 -2.84 6.45 -28.86
CA ASP A 149 -3.13 7.88 -29.04
C ASP A 149 -2.43 8.83 -28.04
N ARG A 150 -1.57 8.29 -27.14
CA ARG A 150 -0.73 9.08 -26.21
C ARG A 150 0.76 8.91 -26.47
N GLU A 151 1.23 7.67 -26.54
CA GLU A 151 2.64 7.30 -26.74
C GLU A 151 2.91 6.85 -28.18
N PHE A 152 1.90 6.32 -28.86
CA PHE A 152 1.96 5.91 -30.25
C PHE A 152 0.57 5.98 -30.90
N THR A 153 0.54 6.09 -32.21
CA THR A 153 -0.67 6.11 -33.03
C THR A 153 -0.64 4.98 -34.04
N ASP A 154 -1.80 4.61 -34.56
CA ASP A 154 -1.98 3.59 -35.58
C ASP A 154 -1.28 2.25 -35.24
N SER A 155 -0.38 1.80 -36.13
CA SER A 155 0.32 0.52 -36.01
C SER A 155 1.74 0.63 -35.42
N GLU A 156 2.12 1.77 -34.84
CA GLU A 156 3.46 2.00 -34.28
C GLU A 156 3.72 1.28 -32.95
N TYR A 157 3.26 0.02 -32.81
CA TYR A 157 3.39 -0.79 -31.59
C TYR A 157 4.83 -0.94 -31.06
N GLY A 158 5.84 -0.71 -31.90
CA GLY A 158 7.24 -0.67 -31.48
C GLY A 158 7.56 0.42 -30.45
N LYS A 159 6.73 1.47 -30.37
CA LYS A 159 6.85 2.55 -29.39
C LYS A 159 6.18 2.23 -28.04
N LEU A 160 5.46 1.11 -27.93
CA LEU A 160 4.82 0.67 -26.68
C LEU A 160 5.86 0.55 -25.57
N LYS A 161 5.66 1.31 -24.50
CA LYS A 161 6.54 1.34 -23.33
C LYS A 161 6.20 0.26 -22.35
N LYS A 162 7.21 -0.28 -21.67
CA LYS A 162 7.01 -1.21 -20.56
C LYS A 162 6.33 -0.51 -19.38
N VAL A 163 5.42 -1.19 -18.73
CA VAL A 163 4.69 -0.72 -17.56
C VAL A 163 5.01 -1.57 -16.34
N TYR A 164 5.04 -0.92 -15.19
CA TYR A 164 5.18 -1.55 -13.88
C TYR A 164 3.94 -1.24 -13.03
N SER A 165 3.33 -2.28 -12.48
CA SER A 165 2.27 -2.18 -11.47
C SER A 165 2.82 -2.69 -10.15
N ILE A 166 3.20 -1.78 -9.24
CA ILE A 166 3.88 -2.09 -7.98
C ILE A 166 2.89 -1.97 -6.82
N TRP A 167 2.77 -3.02 -6.02
CA TRP A 167 1.83 -3.13 -4.91
C TRP A 167 2.57 -3.32 -3.60
N ILE A 168 2.47 -2.37 -2.69
CA ILE A 168 3.04 -2.44 -1.34
C ILE A 168 1.95 -2.92 -0.39
N CYS A 169 2.01 -4.19 -0.04
CA CYS A 169 1.05 -4.85 0.84
C CYS A 169 1.51 -4.76 2.29
N MET A 170 1.04 -3.73 3.00
CA MET A 170 1.25 -3.59 4.43
C MET A 170 0.46 -4.65 5.19
N ASN A 171 1.00 -5.18 6.29
CA ASN A 171 0.37 -6.22 7.12
C ASN A 171 0.14 -7.57 6.39
N ALA A 172 1.11 -8.01 5.60
CA ALA A 172 1.11 -9.36 5.04
C ALA A 172 1.05 -10.41 6.17
N PRO A 173 0.41 -11.59 5.96
CA PRO A 173 0.38 -12.65 6.96
C PRO A 173 1.77 -13.19 7.31
N LEU A 174 1.95 -13.73 8.51
CA LEU A 174 3.24 -14.26 8.97
C LEU A 174 3.82 -15.35 8.06
N HIS A 175 2.97 -16.19 7.47
CA HIS A 175 3.42 -17.25 6.55
C HIS A 175 3.89 -16.73 5.18
N ILE A 176 3.61 -15.47 4.85
CA ILE A 176 4.12 -14.77 3.66
C ILE A 176 5.33 -13.93 4.05
N GLY A 177 5.26 -13.28 5.22
CA GLY A 177 6.35 -12.47 5.75
C GLY A 177 6.67 -11.25 4.88
N ASN A 178 7.97 -11.03 4.70
CA ASN A 178 8.54 -9.98 3.86
C ASN A 178 8.91 -10.57 2.49
N ALA A 179 7.91 -10.85 1.66
CA ALA A 179 8.11 -11.40 0.32
C ALA A 179 8.15 -10.29 -0.74
N LEU A 180 8.95 -10.49 -1.76
CA LEU A 180 8.99 -9.69 -2.99
C LEU A 180 8.81 -10.65 -4.16
N THR A 181 7.76 -10.44 -4.96
CA THR A 181 7.43 -11.31 -6.08
C THR A 181 7.12 -10.49 -7.32
N GLU A 182 7.69 -10.87 -8.44
CA GLU A 182 7.44 -10.31 -9.75
C GLU A 182 6.66 -11.30 -10.62
N TYR A 183 5.68 -10.78 -11.35
CA TYR A 183 4.94 -11.46 -12.42
C TYR A 183 5.15 -10.64 -13.69
N TRP A 184 5.67 -11.30 -14.74
CA TRP A 184 6.04 -10.62 -15.99
C TRP A 184 5.61 -11.42 -17.22
N ILE A 185 5.67 -10.78 -18.39
CA ILE A 185 5.46 -11.46 -19.68
C ILE A 185 6.78 -12.09 -20.11
N GLY A 186 6.82 -13.41 -20.09
CA GLY A 186 7.98 -14.20 -20.53
C GLY A 186 7.75 -14.92 -21.84
N LYS A 187 8.85 -15.33 -22.52
CA LYS A 187 8.83 -16.11 -23.75
C LYS A 187 9.20 -17.56 -23.43
N ARG A 188 8.47 -18.49 -24.05
CA ARG A 188 8.81 -19.93 -24.05
C ARG A 188 8.59 -20.49 -25.44
N ASP A 189 9.63 -21.00 -26.09
CA ASP A 189 9.52 -21.72 -27.34
C ASP A 189 8.92 -23.13 -27.09
N ILE A 190 7.85 -23.46 -27.77
CA ILE A 190 7.15 -24.75 -27.64
C ILE A 190 7.61 -25.71 -28.73
N ILE A 191 7.70 -25.22 -29.97
CA ILE A 191 8.23 -25.97 -31.12
C ILE A 191 9.12 -24.99 -31.92
N GLY A 192 10.34 -25.38 -32.21
CA GLY A 192 11.31 -24.53 -32.88
C GLY A 192 11.69 -23.31 -32.04
N THR A 193 12.41 -22.38 -32.65
CA THR A 193 12.86 -21.13 -31.99
C THR A 193 12.43 -19.93 -32.83
N MET A 194 11.66 -19.02 -32.23
CA MET A 194 11.37 -17.70 -32.80
C MET A 194 12.29 -16.68 -32.13
N PRO A 195 13.32 -16.17 -32.82
CA PRO A 195 14.21 -15.17 -32.28
C PRO A 195 13.46 -13.84 -32.10
N GLU A 196 13.36 -13.38 -30.84
CA GLU A 196 12.76 -12.08 -30.50
C GLU A 196 13.52 -11.43 -29.34
N LYS A 197 13.69 -10.11 -29.40
CA LYS A 197 14.38 -9.36 -28.35
C LYS A 197 13.47 -9.17 -27.13
N LYS A 198 14.03 -9.35 -25.91
CA LYS A 198 13.28 -9.19 -24.63
C LYS A 198 12.48 -7.88 -24.60
N LYS A 199 13.05 -6.76 -25.07
CA LYS A 199 12.41 -5.44 -25.12
C LYS A 199 11.09 -5.39 -25.91
N ASN A 200 10.83 -6.36 -26.81
CA ASN A 200 9.64 -6.36 -27.64
C ASN A 200 8.46 -7.10 -26.99
N TYR A 201 8.68 -8.02 -26.06
CA TYR A 201 7.61 -8.78 -25.39
C TYR A 201 7.51 -8.54 -23.88
N ASP A 202 8.61 -8.19 -23.19
CA ASP A 202 8.60 -7.88 -21.75
C ASP A 202 8.04 -6.47 -21.51
N LYS A 203 6.73 -6.33 -21.68
CA LYS A 203 6.02 -5.03 -21.63
C LYS A 203 5.24 -4.79 -20.35
N LEU A 204 5.10 -5.80 -19.48
CA LEU A 204 4.35 -5.71 -18.24
C LEU A 204 5.07 -6.46 -17.13
N SER A 205 5.32 -5.77 -16.01
CA SER A 205 5.70 -6.36 -14.74
C SER A 205 4.73 -5.95 -13.64
N VAL A 206 4.24 -6.93 -12.89
CA VAL A 206 3.45 -6.71 -11.66
C VAL A 206 4.30 -7.13 -10.48
N ILE A 207 4.58 -6.22 -9.57
CA ILE A 207 5.45 -6.46 -8.42
C ILE A 207 4.62 -6.36 -7.14
N ILE A 208 4.71 -7.41 -6.32
CA ILE A 208 4.04 -7.45 -5.01
C ILE A 208 5.12 -7.43 -3.94
N ILE A 209 5.15 -6.35 -3.16
CA ILE A 209 6.03 -6.15 -2.01
C ILE A 209 5.21 -6.39 -0.75
N CYS A 210 5.46 -7.48 -0.05
CA CYS A 210 4.78 -7.82 1.20
C CYS A 210 5.60 -7.35 2.39
N LEU A 211 4.96 -6.61 3.31
CA LEU A 211 5.59 -6.09 4.51
C LEU A 211 4.99 -6.72 5.76
N ASN A 212 5.85 -7.25 6.63
CA ASN A 212 5.46 -7.77 7.94
C ASN A 212 6.57 -7.54 8.98
N GLU A 213 6.36 -6.57 9.87
CA GLU A 213 7.33 -6.26 10.95
C GLU A 213 7.55 -7.41 11.94
N LYS A 214 6.57 -8.34 12.08
CA LYS A 214 6.62 -9.47 13.01
C LYS A 214 7.31 -10.69 12.41
N SER A 215 7.61 -10.67 11.11
CA SER A 215 8.32 -11.77 10.44
C SER A 215 9.72 -11.95 11.02
N LYS A 216 10.12 -13.23 11.20
CA LYS A 216 11.50 -13.58 11.58
C LYS A 216 12.46 -13.25 10.45
N GLU A 217 12.06 -13.48 9.22
CA GLU A 217 12.80 -13.10 8.02
C GLU A 217 12.58 -11.62 7.73
N LYS A 218 13.63 -10.83 7.78
CA LYS A 218 13.56 -9.37 7.60
C LYS A 218 13.39 -8.96 6.14
N GLY A 219 13.62 -9.87 5.20
CA GLY A 219 13.71 -9.56 3.77
C GLY A 219 15.00 -8.80 3.43
N GLY A 220 15.03 -8.18 2.24
CA GLY A 220 16.17 -7.36 1.80
C GLY A 220 16.11 -5.92 2.33
N GLU A 221 17.07 -5.10 1.86
CA GLU A 221 17.20 -3.68 2.21
C GLU A 221 15.90 -2.90 1.98
N LEU A 222 15.22 -3.13 0.84
CA LEU A 222 13.94 -2.48 0.53
C LEU A 222 12.86 -2.77 1.59
N HIS A 223 12.78 -4.01 2.09
CA HIS A 223 11.82 -4.36 3.13
C HIS A 223 12.13 -3.65 4.44
N GLY A 224 13.41 -3.60 4.83
CA GLY A 224 13.84 -2.86 6.04
C GLY A 224 13.49 -1.39 5.93
N PHE A 225 13.77 -0.76 4.80
CA PHE A 225 13.43 0.63 4.52
C PHE A 225 11.92 0.88 4.61
N LEU A 226 11.11 0.12 3.86
CA LEU A 226 9.65 0.29 3.83
C LEU A 226 8.97 -0.06 5.16
N ASN A 227 9.43 -1.11 5.86
CA ASN A 227 8.93 -1.44 7.19
C ASN A 227 9.24 -0.29 8.18
N THR A 228 10.41 0.34 8.13
CA THR A 228 10.73 1.52 8.95
C THR A 228 9.83 2.70 8.60
N LEU A 229 9.75 3.03 7.31
CA LEU A 229 8.99 4.17 6.81
C LEU A 229 7.49 4.07 7.17
N LEU A 230 6.89 2.91 6.98
CA LEU A 230 5.45 2.66 7.13
C LEU A 230 5.06 2.04 8.47
N SER A 231 6.02 1.83 9.39
CA SER A 231 5.74 1.27 10.72
C SER A 231 4.68 2.08 11.47
N PRO A 232 3.62 1.45 11.97
CA PRO A 232 2.69 2.12 12.88
C PRO A 232 3.24 2.29 14.31
N LYS A 233 4.32 1.58 14.68
CA LYS A 233 4.86 1.53 16.03
C LYS A 233 5.98 2.52 16.31
N MET A 234 6.59 3.07 15.26
CA MET A 234 7.64 4.05 15.38
C MET A 234 7.08 5.45 15.26
N ASN A 235 7.45 6.34 16.19
CA ASN A 235 7.15 7.77 16.05
C ASN A 235 8.03 8.42 14.95
N ALA A 236 7.64 9.60 14.51
CA ALA A 236 8.32 10.31 13.42
C ALA A 236 9.81 10.58 13.67
N ALA A 237 10.18 10.93 14.91
CA ALA A 237 11.59 11.21 15.29
C ALA A 237 12.47 9.97 15.13
N ARG A 238 11.99 8.83 15.65
CA ARG A 238 12.71 7.55 15.52
C ARG A 238 12.81 7.07 14.09
N LYS A 239 11.76 7.25 13.28
CA LYS A 239 11.81 6.94 11.86
C LYS A 239 12.88 7.77 11.14
N LYS A 240 12.88 9.09 11.34
CA LYS A 240 13.90 10.00 10.76
C LYS A 240 15.31 9.57 11.11
N GLU A 241 15.57 9.26 12.38
CA GLU A 241 16.87 8.79 12.86
C GLU A 241 17.32 7.51 12.15
N VAL A 242 16.44 6.49 12.08
CA VAL A 242 16.76 5.20 11.45
C VAL A 242 16.92 5.35 9.94
N LEU A 243 16.05 6.13 9.28
CA LEU A 243 16.12 6.34 7.84
C LEU A 243 17.40 7.09 7.43
N LEU A 244 17.84 8.04 8.24
CA LEU A 244 19.11 8.73 8.00
C LEU A 244 20.30 7.79 8.25
N ARG A 245 20.34 7.13 9.41
CA ARG A 245 21.48 6.31 9.83
C ARG A 245 21.70 5.07 8.96
N ASP A 246 20.60 4.33 8.66
CA ASP A 246 20.68 3.01 8.04
C ASP A 246 20.51 3.06 6.51
N TYR A 247 19.87 4.11 5.98
CA TYR A 247 19.55 4.22 4.55
C TYR A 247 20.04 5.54 3.91
N GLY A 248 20.69 6.42 4.67
CA GLY A 248 21.19 7.69 4.16
C GLY A 248 20.10 8.65 3.67
N VAL A 249 18.84 8.47 4.14
CA VAL A 249 17.72 9.31 3.74
C VAL A 249 17.57 10.48 4.67
N GLU A 250 17.97 11.65 4.21
CA GLU A 250 17.65 12.91 4.87
C GLU A 250 16.24 13.34 4.48
N MET A 251 15.36 13.43 5.46
CA MET A 251 13.97 13.84 5.22
C MET A 251 13.88 15.36 5.14
N GLU A 252 13.58 15.87 3.95
CA GLU A 252 13.20 17.27 3.74
C GLU A 252 12.06 17.67 4.69
N GLN A 253 11.95 18.97 5.00
CA GLN A 253 10.98 19.46 5.98
C GLN A 253 9.56 19.03 5.63
N GLU A 254 9.19 19.10 4.37
CA GLU A 254 7.85 18.75 3.87
C GLU A 254 7.50 17.27 4.12
N ILE A 255 8.37 16.36 3.72
CA ILE A 255 8.19 14.91 3.94
C ILE A 255 8.24 14.59 5.44
N GLY A 256 9.04 15.33 6.18
CA GLY A 256 9.09 15.22 7.64
C GLY A 256 7.77 15.56 8.32
N GLU A 257 7.03 16.55 7.83
CA GLU A 257 5.70 16.89 8.34
C GLU A 257 4.65 15.83 7.91
N GLU A 258 4.69 15.35 6.67
CA GLU A 258 3.83 14.25 6.21
C GLU A 258 4.02 13.00 7.08
N LEU A 259 5.27 12.65 7.38
CA LEU A 259 5.62 11.52 8.26
C LEU A 259 5.08 11.69 9.68
N LYS A 260 5.16 12.91 10.23
CA LYS A 260 4.62 13.25 11.55
C LYS A 260 3.10 13.12 11.59
N GLN A 261 2.41 13.66 10.59
CA GLN A 261 0.95 13.55 10.48
C GLN A 261 0.50 12.10 10.33
N MET A 262 1.18 11.31 9.50
CA MET A 262 0.93 9.89 9.35
C MET A 262 1.07 9.15 10.69
N CYS A 263 2.13 9.42 11.47
CA CYS A 263 2.34 8.79 12.78
C CYS A 263 1.24 9.15 13.78
N ASN A 264 0.89 10.43 13.90
CA ASN A 264 -0.17 10.90 14.80
C ASN A 264 -1.52 10.25 14.48
N LEU A 265 -1.86 10.15 13.18
CA LEU A 265 -3.09 9.48 12.74
C LEU A 265 -3.07 7.97 13.00
N SER A 266 -1.92 7.32 12.88
CA SER A 266 -1.77 5.90 13.21
C SER A 266 -2.06 5.65 14.69
N GLU A 267 -1.47 6.43 15.59
CA GLU A 267 -1.71 6.35 17.03
C GLU A 267 -3.20 6.55 17.36
N ALA A 268 -3.83 7.58 16.80
CA ALA A 268 -5.26 7.85 17.01
C ALA A 268 -6.16 6.72 16.50
N ILE A 269 -5.81 6.08 15.37
CA ILE A 269 -6.54 4.94 14.81
C ILE A 269 -6.40 3.72 15.74
N GLU A 270 -5.19 3.45 16.26
CA GLU A 270 -4.95 2.33 17.18
C GLU A 270 -5.67 2.52 18.51
N GLU A 271 -5.61 3.71 19.12
CA GLU A 271 -6.36 4.00 20.34
C GLU A 271 -7.87 3.83 20.17
N ASN A 272 -8.41 4.30 19.05
CA ASN A 272 -9.83 4.14 18.73
C ASN A 272 -10.21 2.66 18.55
N ALA A 273 -9.34 1.88 17.90
CA ALA A 273 -9.54 0.44 17.73
C ALA A 273 -9.51 -0.29 19.08
N MET A 274 -8.55 0.05 19.95
CA MET A 274 -8.42 -0.51 21.29
C MET A 274 -9.64 -0.18 22.14
N ARG A 275 -10.08 1.09 22.18
CA ARG A 275 -11.31 1.50 22.91
C ARG A 275 -12.55 0.78 22.40
N LYS A 276 -12.69 0.60 21.09
CA LYS A 276 -13.79 -0.19 20.51
C LYS A 276 -13.71 -1.65 20.89
N GLY A 277 -12.50 -2.23 20.90
CA GLY A 277 -12.25 -3.62 21.34
C GLY A 277 -12.64 -3.84 22.78
N VAL A 278 -12.16 -2.99 23.70
CA VAL A 278 -12.51 -3.04 25.14
C VAL A 278 -14.02 -2.90 25.34
N ARG A 279 -14.66 -1.91 24.71
CA ARG A 279 -16.12 -1.72 24.84
C ARG A 279 -16.92 -2.91 24.33
N LYS A 280 -16.46 -3.54 23.24
CA LYS A 280 -17.08 -4.75 22.71
C LYS A 280 -16.86 -5.95 23.64
N GLY A 281 -15.66 -6.08 24.20
CA GLY A 281 -15.34 -7.10 25.21
C GLY A 281 -16.21 -6.98 26.45
N VAL A 282 -16.31 -5.78 27.03
CA VAL A 282 -17.16 -5.49 28.20
C VAL A 282 -18.64 -5.81 27.89
N ARG A 283 -19.16 -5.39 26.73
CA ARG A 283 -20.55 -5.74 26.38
C ARG A 283 -20.77 -7.23 26.22
N LYS A 284 -19.84 -7.96 25.65
CA LYS A 284 -19.92 -9.42 25.54
C LYS A 284 -19.82 -10.06 26.90
N GLY A 285 -18.92 -9.58 27.77
CA GLY A 285 -18.80 -10.04 29.16
C GLY A 285 -20.12 -9.88 29.94
N ILE A 286 -20.71 -8.67 29.93
CA ILE A 286 -21.99 -8.40 30.56
C ILE A 286 -23.10 -9.30 30.01
N SER A 287 -23.16 -9.47 28.68
CA SER A 287 -24.16 -10.37 28.06
C SER A 287 -23.99 -11.82 28.49
N LEU A 288 -22.74 -12.29 28.53
CA LEU A 288 -22.41 -13.64 28.99
C LEU A 288 -22.74 -13.85 30.43
N THR A 289 -22.35 -12.94 31.34
CA THR A 289 -22.67 -12.99 32.75
C THR A 289 -24.19 -13.05 32.96
N LYS A 290 -24.96 -12.19 32.28
CA LYS A 290 -26.42 -12.24 32.33
C LYS A 290 -27.01 -13.59 31.89
N SER A 291 -26.44 -14.19 30.85
CA SER A 291 -26.88 -15.49 30.34
C SER A 291 -26.58 -16.60 31.35
N ILE A 292 -25.38 -16.61 31.94
CA ILE A 292 -25.00 -17.59 32.98
C ILE A 292 -25.89 -17.46 34.19
N MET A 293 -26.09 -16.25 34.72
CA MET A 293 -26.93 -16.03 35.90
C MET A 293 -28.38 -16.41 35.65
N ARG A 294 -28.91 -16.16 34.45
CA ARG A 294 -30.27 -16.59 34.07
C ARG A 294 -30.39 -18.11 34.07
N LEU A 295 -29.45 -18.80 33.39
CA LEU A 295 -29.46 -20.28 33.32
C LEU A 295 -29.27 -20.93 34.69
N ALA A 296 -28.45 -20.35 35.56
CA ALA A 296 -28.30 -20.78 36.94
C ALA A 296 -29.61 -20.61 37.72
N GLY A 297 -30.32 -19.48 37.54
CA GLY A 297 -31.65 -19.27 38.13
C GLY A 297 -32.74 -20.22 37.59
N GLU A 298 -32.54 -20.78 36.38
CA GLU A 298 -33.38 -21.83 35.80
C GLU A 298 -33.01 -23.24 36.29
N GLY A 299 -32.05 -23.37 37.23
CA GLY A 299 -31.64 -24.64 37.84
C GLY A 299 -30.70 -25.50 36.97
N LYS A 300 -30.06 -24.93 35.97
CA LYS A 300 -29.07 -25.61 35.12
C LYS A 300 -27.77 -25.87 35.90
N THR A 301 -27.12 -27.01 35.63
CA THR A 301 -25.80 -27.33 36.20
C THR A 301 -24.68 -26.52 35.55
N GLU A 302 -23.50 -26.43 36.20
CA GLU A 302 -22.31 -25.73 35.64
C GLU A 302 -21.92 -26.31 34.30
N GLU A 303 -22.01 -27.64 34.10
CA GLU A 303 -21.68 -28.33 32.86
C GLU A 303 -22.67 -27.98 31.73
N GLU A 304 -23.96 -27.95 32.05
CA GLU A 304 -25.00 -27.55 31.09
C GLU A 304 -24.83 -26.09 30.68
N ILE A 305 -24.56 -25.19 31.62
CA ILE A 305 -24.33 -23.76 31.36
C ILE A 305 -23.05 -23.57 30.52
N SER A 306 -21.98 -24.29 30.86
CA SER A 306 -20.71 -24.31 30.09
C SER A 306 -20.96 -24.70 28.65
N ALA A 307 -21.71 -25.77 28.37
CA ALA A 307 -22.03 -26.22 27.03
C ALA A 307 -22.90 -25.19 26.25
N ILE A 308 -23.91 -24.61 26.90
CA ILE A 308 -24.82 -23.64 26.28
C ILE A 308 -24.09 -22.32 25.95
N CYS A 309 -23.27 -21.83 26.90
CA CYS A 309 -22.59 -20.54 26.76
C CYS A 309 -21.25 -20.62 25.97
N GLY A 310 -20.72 -21.83 25.72
CA GLY A 310 -19.46 -22.05 25.01
C GLY A 310 -18.24 -21.55 25.78
N VAL A 311 -18.27 -21.65 27.12
CA VAL A 311 -17.19 -21.24 28.04
C VAL A 311 -16.83 -22.39 28.98
N SER A 312 -15.66 -22.32 29.63
CA SER A 312 -15.27 -23.39 30.60
C SER A 312 -16.14 -23.40 31.83
N ALA A 313 -16.35 -24.60 32.43
CA ALA A 313 -17.06 -24.74 33.69
C ALA A 313 -16.42 -23.92 34.82
N LYS A 314 -15.09 -23.79 34.82
CA LYS A 314 -14.36 -22.91 35.75
C LYS A 314 -14.84 -21.46 35.66
N MET A 315 -14.99 -20.93 34.44
CA MET A 315 -15.49 -19.55 34.22
C MET A 315 -16.94 -19.40 34.67
N VAL A 316 -17.78 -20.42 34.46
CA VAL A 316 -19.16 -20.42 34.95
C VAL A 316 -19.18 -20.29 36.49
N ARG A 317 -18.37 -21.09 37.18
CA ARG A 317 -18.24 -21.06 38.66
C ARG A 317 -17.75 -19.70 39.15
N GLU A 318 -16.65 -19.17 38.57
CA GLU A 318 -16.13 -17.86 38.94
C GLU A 318 -17.16 -16.72 38.80
N ILE A 319 -18.04 -16.80 37.79
CA ILE A 319 -19.12 -15.82 37.59
C ILE A 319 -20.28 -16.03 38.56
N MET A 320 -20.56 -17.26 38.96
CA MET A 320 -21.65 -17.56 39.91
C MET A 320 -21.26 -17.24 41.36
N GLU A 321 -19.96 -17.27 41.68
CA GLU A 321 -19.42 -16.95 43.01
C GLU A 321 -19.14 -15.44 43.20
N ALA A 322 -19.16 -14.62 42.14
CA ALA A 322 -18.90 -13.18 42.14
C ALA A 322 -20.16 -12.34 42.43
#